data_b5548d3830fcb4ebe1fe8bdbf250bff9
#
_entry.id   b5548d3830fcb4ebe1fe8bdbf250bff9
#
_cell.length_a   1.000
_cell.length_b   1.000
_cell.length_c   1.000
_cell.angle_alpha   90.00
_cell.angle_beta   90.00
_cell.angle_gamma   90.00
#
_symmetry.space_group_name_H-M   'P 1'
#
loop_
_entity.id
_entity.type
_entity.pdbx_description
1 polymer ?
#
loop_
_entity_poly.entity_id
_entity_poly.type
_entity_poly.pdbx_seq_one_letter_code
_entity_poly.pdbx_strand_id
1 'polypeptide(L)'
;MQTLTELDPRLFRDVLGHYPTGVVLVTALDPDGEPIGMIVGSFTSVSLDPPRVAYLPTTSSYTFGRLREAATFCINVLSAEQEDLCRRFAGRGEDKWAGVGWTPSPGGAPVLDGAVAWIECTTESITEAGDHYLVLGRVRELGVQNPMAPLLFFQGGYGRFTMSSVVAASSPDLVASIQLAEKARDDMERLAARTGAAVDVVASVGSDLVFVGAAVDVAPSVPTLGTRIPLIAPLGEQYVAWAGEAAAESWIRRAGVSDPDVADGLRRRLMLARERGWSMSRLDPEDELDF
;
A
#
# COMPACT_ATOMS: atom_id res chain seq x y z
N MET A 1 8.21 45.91 -15.95
CA MET A 1 7.21 44.85 -15.69
C MET A 1 7.50 43.73 -16.67
N GLN A 2 8.23 42.70 -16.26
CA GLN A 2 8.51 41.56 -17.12
C GLN A 2 7.19 40.80 -17.33
N THR A 3 6.73 40.71 -18.56
CA THR A 3 5.67 39.81 -18.97
C THR A 3 6.06 38.40 -18.56
N LEU A 4 5.31 37.77 -17.66
CA LEU A 4 5.43 36.34 -17.38
C LEU A 4 5.24 35.60 -18.73
N THR A 5 6.30 34.97 -19.20
CA THR A 5 6.23 34.10 -20.37
C THR A 5 5.14 33.06 -20.08
N GLU A 6 4.16 32.89 -20.97
CA GLU A 6 3.10 31.87 -20.79
C GLU A 6 3.77 30.52 -20.55
N LEU A 7 3.42 29.91 -19.42
CA LEU A 7 3.95 28.63 -19.02
C LEU A 7 3.44 27.55 -19.98
N ASP A 8 4.32 26.76 -20.58
CA ASP A 8 3.91 25.66 -21.45
C ASP A 8 3.02 24.67 -20.67
N PRO A 9 1.77 24.44 -21.08
CA PRO A 9 0.85 23.54 -20.39
C PRO A 9 1.36 22.08 -20.34
N ARG A 10 2.22 21.66 -21.25
CA ARG A 10 2.82 20.32 -21.26
C ARG A 10 3.88 20.21 -20.16
N LEU A 11 4.78 21.19 -20.10
CA LEU A 11 5.79 21.26 -19.04
C LEU A 11 5.12 21.33 -17.65
N PHE A 12 4.05 22.13 -17.53
CA PHE A 12 3.28 22.22 -16.28
C PHE A 12 2.74 20.85 -15.83
N ARG A 13 2.11 20.10 -16.74
CA ARG A 13 1.58 18.75 -16.46
C ARG A 13 2.69 17.75 -16.14
N ASP A 14 3.81 17.82 -16.86
CA ASP A 14 4.95 16.93 -16.65
C ASP A 14 5.54 17.13 -15.25
N VAL A 15 5.81 18.37 -14.87
CA VAL A 15 6.33 18.70 -13.54
C VAL A 15 5.37 18.28 -12.44
N LEU A 16 4.07 18.58 -12.55
CA LEU A 16 3.09 18.19 -11.55
C LEU A 16 2.82 16.67 -11.54
N GLY A 17 3.07 15.97 -12.64
CA GLY A 17 3.02 14.51 -12.70
C GLY A 17 4.01 13.82 -11.75
N HIS A 18 5.07 14.52 -11.30
CA HIS A 18 6.01 14.01 -10.30
C HIS A 18 5.47 14.09 -8.86
N TYR A 19 4.32 14.70 -8.65
CA TYR A 19 3.63 14.70 -7.37
C TYR A 19 2.63 13.55 -7.31
N PRO A 20 2.87 12.49 -6.51
CA PRO A 20 1.94 11.37 -6.41
C PRO A 20 0.66 11.81 -5.68
N THR A 21 -0.48 11.35 -6.16
CA THR A 21 -1.77 11.60 -5.52
C THR A 21 -2.46 10.30 -5.18
N GLY A 22 -3.29 10.33 -4.13
CA GLY A 22 -4.30 9.30 -3.93
C GLY A 22 -5.35 9.36 -5.04
N VAL A 23 -6.11 8.28 -5.22
CA VAL A 23 -7.22 8.22 -6.16
C VAL A 23 -8.52 8.02 -5.39
N VAL A 24 -9.48 8.89 -5.63
CA VAL A 24 -10.81 8.75 -5.02
C VAL A 24 -11.91 8.76 -6.10
N LEU A 25 -13.01 8.04 -5.83
CA LEU A 25 -14.24 8.15 -6.58
C LEU A 25 -15.24 8.98 -5.76
N VAL A 26 -15.58 10.14 -6.28
CA VAL A 26 -16.67 10.99 -5.73
C VAL A 26 -17.98 10.48 -6.27
N THR A 27 -18.90 10.09 -5.40
CA THR A 27 -20.19 9.48 -5.76
C THR A 27 -21.35 10.26 -5.17
N ALA A 28 -22.47 10.25 -5.88
CA ALA A 28 -23.76 10.78 -5.41
C ALA A 28 -24.89 10.03 -6.09
N LEU A 29 -26.14 10.28 -5.66
CA LEU A 29 -27.32 9.94 -6.42
C LEU A 29 -27.81 11.20 -7.16
N ASP A 30 -28.19 11.04 -8.41
CA ASP A 30 -28.84 12.12 -9.16
C ASP A 30 -30.31 12.28 -8.73
N PRO A 31 -31.04 13.27 -9.27
CA PRO A 31 -32.44 13.48 -8.93
C PRO A 31 -33.38 12.31 -9.25
N ASP A 32 -32.99 11.41 -10.17
CA ASP A 32 -33.76 10.22 -10.55
C ASP A 32 -33.41 9.03 -9.65
N GLY A 33 -32.43 9.18 -8.72
CA GLY A 33 -31.96 8.15 -7.81
C GLY A 33 -30.88 7.24 -8.43
N GLU A 34 -30.37 7.56 -9.61
CA GLU A 34 -29.32 6.79 -10.26
C GLU A 34 -27.93 7.19 -9.75
N PRO A 35 -27.04 6.22 -9.51
CA PRO A 35 -25.71 6.51 -9.00
C PRO A 35 -24.84 7.18 -10.06
N ILE A 36 -24.16 8.24 -9.65
CA ILE A 36 -23.17 8.96 -10.46
C ILE A 36 -21.82 8.93 -9.76
N GLY A 37 -20.74 8.94 -10.55
CA GLY A 37 -19.38 8.87 -9.98
C GLY A 37 -18.33 9.52 -10.86
N MET A 38 -17.34 10.14 -10.23
CA MET A 38 -16.25 10.83 -10.88
C MET A 38 -14.93 10.57 -10.17
N ILE A 39 -13.92 10.09 -10.91
CA ILE A 39 -12.55 9.94 -10.40
C ILE A 39 -11.90 11.31 -10.28
N VAL A 40 -11.24 11.53 -9.14
CA VAL A 40 -10.36 12.68 -8.92
C VAL A 40 -9.08 12.29 -8.19
N GLY A 41 -7.96 12.93 -8.54
CA GLY A 41 -6.69 12.87 -7.82
C GLY A 41 -6.45 14.11 -6.94
N SER A 42 -7.35 15.07 -6.98
CA SER A 42 -7.21 16.38 -6.34
C SER A 42 -7.84 16.48 -4.95
N PHE A 43 -8.22 15.33 -4.36
CA PHE A 43 -8.83 15.30 -3.03
C PHE A 43 -7.83 15.65 -1.92
N THR A 44 -8.26 16.49 -0.96
CA THR A 44 -7.47 16.84 0.22
C THR A 44 -8.36 17.17 1.43
N SER A 45 -7.82 16.98 2.63
CA SER A 45 -8.40 17.52 3.86
C SER A 45 -8.11 19.03 3.95
N VAL A 46 -9.05 19.82 4.46
CA VAL A 46 -8.94 21.29 4.55
C VAL A 46 -8.94 21.76 6.00
N SER A 47 -9.83 21.23 6.84
CA SER A 47 -9.99 21.67 8.21
C SER A 47 -10.48 20.53 9.10
N LEU A 48 -10.06 20.51 10.34
CA LEU A 48 -10.56 19.57 11.36
C LEU A 48 -11.72 20.16 12.16
N ASP A 49 -11.74 21.47 12.36
CA ASP A 49 -12.81 22.17 13.07
C ASP A 49 -13.19 23.48 12.36
N PRO A 50 -14.37 23.55 11.73
CA PRO A 50 -15.23 22.40 11.39
C PRO A 50 -14.59 21.46 10.37
N PRO A 51 -14.97 20.17 10.35
CA PRO A 51 -14.35 19.19 9.47
C PRO A 51 -14.73 19.45 8.01
N ARG A 52 -13.73 19.69 7.16
CA ARG A 52 -13.88 20.05 5.75
C ARG A 52 -12.86 19.31 4.88
N VAL A 53 -13.31 18.99 3.67
CA VAL A 53 -12.49 18.42 2.60
C VAL A 53 -12.70 19.21 1.31
N ALA A 54 -11.77 19.07 0.36
CA ALA A 54 -11.89 19.68 -0.95
C ALA A 54 -11.49 18.72 -2.08
N TYR A 55 -12.04 18.98 -3.27
CA TYR A 55 -11.62 18.36 -4.53
C TYR A 55 -11.85 19.32 -5.69
N LEU A 56 -11.13 19.08 -6.81
CA LEU A 56 -11.12 20.00 -7.94
C LEU A 56 -11.58 19.29 -9.23
N PRO A 57 -12.87 19.34 -9.58
CA PRO A 57 -13.35 18.89 -10.88
C PRO A 57 -13.12 19.93 -11.97
N THR A 58 -12.91 19.48 -13.21
CA THR A 58 -12.81 20.38 -14.36
C THR A 58 -14.15 21.07 -14.65
N THR A 59 -14.13 22.33 -15.09
CA THR A 59 -15.34 23.09 -15.46
C THR A 59 -16.13 22.46 -16.59
N SER A 60 -15.45 21.69 -17.47
CA SER A 60 -16.03 20.97 -18.61
C SER A 60 -16.58 19.59 -18.26
N SER A 61 -16.54 19.15 -16.98
CA SER A 61 -16.99 17.82 -16.59
C SER A 61 -18.50 17.68 -16.62
N TYR A 62 -19.01 16.86 -17.55
CA TYR A 62 -20.42 16.50 -17.61
C TYR A 62 -20.91 15.82 -16.32
N THR A 63 -20.10 14.90 -15.77
CA THR A 63 -20.43 14.19 -14.55
C THR A 63 -20.51 15.12 -13.36
N PHE A 64 -19.61 16.11 -13.26
CA PHE A 64 -19.68 17.11 -12.20
C PHE A 64 -20.93 17.99 -12.31
N GLY A 65 -21.36 18.34 -13.52
CA GLY A 65 -22.60 19.07 -13.75
C GLY A 65 -23.82 18.40 -13.10
N ARG A 66 -23.87 17.06 -13.09
CA ARG A 66 -24.92 16.27 -12.41
C ARG A 66 -24.63 16.13 -10.89
N LEU A 67 -23.39 15.86 -10.53
CA LEU A 67 -22.99 15.61 -9.14
C LEU A 67 -23.19 16.84 -8.25
N ARG A 68 -22.99 18.04 -8.76
CA ARG A 68 -23.19 19.29 -8.01
C ARG A 68 -24.64 19.56 -7.59
N GLU A 69 -25.59 18.92 -8.24
CA GLU A 69 -27.04 19.04 -7.92
C GLU A 69 -27.45 18.11 -6.75
N ALA A 70 -26.61 17.15 -6.38
CA ALA A 70 -26.90 16.23 -5.30
C ALA A 70 -26.79 16.92 -3.92
N ALA A 71 -27.69 16.58 -3.01
CA ALA A 71 -27.70 17.13 -1.65
C ALA A 71 -26.49 16.63 -0.82
N THR A 72 -26.09 15.37 -1.05
CA THR A 72 -24.96 14.71 -0.40
C THR A 72 -24.10 14.01 -1.43
N PHE A 73 -22.80 13.92 -1.15
CA PHE A 73 -21.86 13.14 -1.94
C PHE A 73 -20.93 12.35 -1.01
N CYS A 74 -20.35 11.29 -1.52
CA CYS A 74 -19.39 10.48 -0.80
C CYS A 74 -18.04 10.46 -1.54
N ILE A 75 -16.96 10.64 -0.81
CA ILE A 75 -15.58 10.41 -1.28
C ILE A 75 -15.22 8.99 -0.93
N ASN A 76 -14.97 8.13 -1.91
CA ASN A 76 -14.51 6.77 -1.72
C ASN A 76 -13.02 6.69 -2.03
N VAL A 77 -12.18 6.40 -1.04
CA VAL A 77 -10.74 6.20 -1.23
C VAL A 77 -10.55 4.82 -1.83
N LEU A 78 -10.07 4.75 -3.08
CA LEU A 78 -9.92 3.48 -3.79
C LEU A 78 -8.77 2.67 -3.25
N SER A 79 -8.97 1.35 -3.12
CA SER A 79 -7.91 0.39 -2.85
C SER A 79 -7.09 0.10 -4.10
N ALA A 80 -5.86 -0.38 -3.91
CA ALA A 80 -4.98 -0.77 -5.02
C ALA A 80 -5.59 -1.85 -5.95
N GLU A 81 -6.53 -2.64 -5.43
CA GLU A 81 -7.25 -3.66 -6.21
C GLU A 81 -8.38 -3.08 -7.07
N GLN A 82 -8.72 -1.82 -6.90
CA GLN A 82 -9.76 -1.12 -7.64
C GLN A 82 -9.22 -0.32 -8.85
N GLU A 83 -8.03 -0.66 -9.37
CA GLU A 83 -7.46 0.01 -10.54
C GLU A 83 -8.38 -0.10 -11.77
N ASP A 84 -8.94 -1.28 -12.06
CA ASP A 84 -9.84 -1.49 -13.19
C ASP A 84 -11.11 -0.65 -13.04
N LEU A 85 -11.65 -0.56 -11.83
CA LEU A 85 -12.78 0.32 -11.51
C LEU A 85 -12.41 1.79 -11.79
N CYS A 86 -11.25 2.23 -11.32
CA CYS A 86 -10.75 3.58 -11.58
C CYS A 86 -10.66 3.87 -13.09
N ARG A 87 -10.07 2.98 -13.88
CA ARG A 87 -9.95 3.12 -15.33
C ARG A 87 -11.31 3.20 -16.02
N ARG A 88 -12.28 2.40 -15.57
CA ARG A 88 -13.67 2.43 -16.07
C ARG A 88 -14.31 3.79 -15.83
N PHE A 89 -14.22 4.34 -14.63
CA PHE A 89 -14.82 5.64 -14.31
C PHE A 89 -14.08 6.83 -14.95
N ALA A 90 -12.78 6.72 -15.20
CA ALA A 90 -12.00 7.71 -15.95
C ALA A 90 -12.29 7.68 -17.46
N GLY A 91 -12.76 6.55 -18.00
CA GLY A 91 -13.08 6.36 -19.42
C GLY A 91 -14.39 7.06 -19.85
N ARG A 92 -14.63 7.02 -21.17
CA ARG A 92 -15.89 7.46 -21.79
C ARG A 92 -16.75 6.22 -22.12
N GLY A 93 -17.49 5.70 -21.16
CA GLY A 93 -18.36 4.54 -21.32
C GLY A 93 -19.78 4.87 -20.86
N GLU A 94 -20.79 4.15 -21.39
CA GLU A 94 -22.20 4.43 -21.07
C GLU A 94 -22.62 3.79 -19.73
N ASP A 95 -22.13 2.61 -19.39
CA ASP A 95 -22.51 1.92 -18.14
C ASP A 95 -21.30 1.71 -17.23
N LYS A 96 -20.94 2.76 -16.52
CA LYS A 96 -19.80 2.71 -15.56
C LYS A 96 -20.15 1.95 -14.30
N TRP A 97 -21.43 1.80 -13.98
CA TRP A 97 -21.91 1.19 -12.75
C TRP A 97 -22.25 -0.30 -12.88
N ALA A 98 -22.22 -0.85 -14.09
CA ALA A 98 -22.49 -2.28 -14.29
C ALA A 98 -21.60 -3.16 -13.40
N GLY A 99 -22.25 -3.96 -12.52
CA GLY A 99 -21.55 -4.86 -11.60
C GLY A 99 -20.76 -4.19 -10.49
N VAL A 100 -20.94 -2.88 -10.26
CA VAL A 100 -20.30 -2.17 -9.14
C VAL A 100 -21.18 -2.31 -7.90
N GLY A 101 -20.65 -3.01 -6.87
CA GLY A 101 -21.29 -3.10 -5.57
C GLY A 101 -21.12 -1.81 -4.76
N TRP A 102 -22.20 -1.38 -4.11
CA TRP A 102 -22.18 -0.25 -3.20
C TRP A 102 -23.33 -0.33 -2.19
N THR A 103 -23.19 0.37 -1.08
CA THR A 103 -24.22 0.54 -0.06
C THR A 103 -24.46 2.04 0.19
N PRO A 104 -25.70 2.46 0.56
CA PRO A 104 -25.93 3.85 0.87
C PRO A 104 -25.23 4.27 2.17
N SER A 105 -24.61 5.45 2.17
CA SER A 105 -24.17 6.14 3.39
C SER A 105 -25.40 6.59 4.21
N PRO A 106 -25.25 7.09 5.44
CA PRO A 106 -26.36 7.64 6.23
C PRO A 106 -27.17 8.74 5.52
N GLY A 107 -26.52 9.56 4.67
CA GLY A 107 -27.18 10.57 3.83
C GLY A 107 -27.58 10.07 2.44
N GLY A 108 -27.40 8.78 2.14
CA GLY A 108 -27.87 8.11 0.93
C GLY A 108 -26.86 8.08 -0.23
N ALA A 109 -25.70 8.73 -0.12
CA ALA A 109 -24.70 8.69 -1.18
C ALA A 109 -24.03 7.29 -1.29
N PRO A 110 -23.67 6.83 -2.52
CA PRO A 110 -23.05 5.51 -2.70
C PRO A 110 -21.69 5.37 -2.02
N VAL A 111 -21.54 4.41 -1.12
CA VAL A 111 -20.28 3.94 -0.55
C VAL A 111 -19.89 2.66 -1.28
N LEU A 112 -18.76 2.66 -1.97
CA LEU A 112 -18.30 1.54 -2.77
C LEU A 112 -17.85 0.36 -1.93
N ASP A 113 -18.22 -0.85 -2.34
CA ASP A 113 -17.66 -2.06 -1.78
C ASP A 113 -16.16 -2.13 -2.08
N GLY A 114 -15.35 -2.51 -1.08
CA GLY A 114 -13.90 -2.66 -1.20
C GLY A 114 -13.10 -1.35 -1.18
N ALA A 115 -13.73 -0.19 -1.03
CA ALA A 115 -13.01 1.06 -0.77
C ALA A 115 -12.23 0.99 0.55
N VAL A 116 -11.08 1.66 0.63
CA VAL A 116 -10.28 1.72 1.86
C VAL A 116 -11.02 2.49 2.95
N ALA A 117 -11.55 3.65 2.57
CA ALA A 117 -12.31 4.54 3.46
C ALA A 117 -13.34 5.31 2.65
N TRP A 118 -14.33 5.84 3.35
CA TRP A 118 -15.36 6.69 2.76
C TRP A 118 -15.63 7.92 3.64
N ILE A 119 -16.03 9.02 3.00
CA ILE A 119 -16.28 10.29 3.66
C ILE A 119 -17.53 10.91 3.03
N GLU A 120 -18.64 10.93 3.77
CA GLU A 120 -19.87 11.58 3.34
C GLU A 120 -19.82 13.08 3.63
N CYS A 121 -20.23 13.87 2.66
CA CYS A 121 -20.19 15.32 2.72
C CYS A 121 -21.47 15.96 2.18
N THR A 122 -21.74 17.17 2.64
CA THR A 122 -22.62 18.13 1.95
C THR A 122 -21.76 19.22 1.31
N THR A 123 -22.16 19.68 0.13
CA THR A 123 -21.47 20.81 -0.54
C THR A 123 -21.62 22.09 0.29
N GLU A 124 -20.50 22.69 0.70
CA GLU A 124 -20.49 23.97 1.42
C GLU A 124 -20.32 25.15 0.45
N SER A 125 -19.40 25.02 -0.51
CA SER A 125 -19.21 26.01 -1.57
C SER A 125 -18.59 25.41 -2.83
N ILE A 126 -18.84 26.07 -3.97
CA ILE A 126 -18.22 25.79 -5.26
C ILE A 126 -17.70 27.11 -5.80
N THR A 127 -16.40 27.21 -6.01
CA THR A 127 -15.72 28.43 -6.48
C THR A 127 -14.96 28.14 -7.77
N GLU A 128 -15.05 29.00 -8.76
CA GLU A 128 -14.25 28.88 -9.98
C GLU A 128 -12.76 29.13 -9.70
N ALA A 129 -11.91 28.26 -10.21
CA ALA A 129 -10.46 28.28 -10.06
C ALA A 129 -9.79 27.94 -11.41
N GLY A 130 -9.85 28.87 -12.35
CA GLY A 130 -9.35 28.67 -13.70
C GLY A 130 -10.22 27.69 -14.51
N ASP A 131 -9.63 26.62 -15.02
CA ASP A 131 -10.33 25.55 -15.76
C ASP A 131 -10.93 24.46 -14.86
N HIS A 132 -10.87 24.66 -13.53
CA HIS A 132 -11.45 23.80 -12.51
C HIS A 132 -12.40 24.57 -11.59
N TYR A 133 -13.21 23.82 -10.84
CA TYR A 133 -13.86 24.34 -9.63
C TYR A 133 -13.10 23.88 -8.40
N LEU A 134 -13.08 24.69 -7.36
CA LEU A 134 -12.76 24.28 -6.00
C LEU A 134 -14.09 23.96 -5.29
N VAL A 135 -14.33 22.69 -5.01
CA VAL A 135 -15.50 22.23 -4.26
C VAL A 135 -15.09 22.01 -2.81
N LEU A 136 -15.72 22.75 -1.90
CA LEU A 136 -15.56 22.58 -0.48
C LEU A 136 -16.73 21.76 0.07
N GLY A 137 -16.41 20.62 0.67
CA GLY A 137 -17.37 19.73 1.31
C GLY A 137 -17.27 19.78 2.83
N ARG A 138 -18.42 19.88 3.49
CA ARG A 138 -18.53 19.71 4.93
C ARG A 138 -18.74 18.24 5.26
N VAL A 139 -17.84 17.66 6.01
CA VAL A 139 -17.92 16.23 6.41
C VAL A 139 -19.11 16.03 7.36
N ARG A 140 -19.87 14.98 7.12
CA ARG A 140 -21.02 14.57 7.93
C ARG A 140 -20.73 13.26 8.66
N GLU A 141 -20.26 12.27 7.92
CA GLU A 141 -19.92 10.94 8.41
C GLU A 141 -18.69 10.43 7.68
N LEU A 142 -17.96 9.53 8.27
CA LEU A 142 -16.78 8.90 7.65
C LEU A 142 -16.49 7.54 8.30
N GLY A 143 -15.81 6.68 7.56
CA GLY A 143 -15.42 5.38 8.09
C GLY A 143 -14.27 4.74 7.31
N VAL A 144 -13.54 3.87 7.98
CA VAL A 144 -12.59 2.94 7.35
C VAL A 144 -13.35 1.65 7.09
N GLN A 145 -13.36 1.18 5.85
CA GLN A 145 -14.11 -0.01 5.45
C GLN A 145 -13.16 -1.21 5.25
N ASN A 146 -12.03 -0.97 4.60
CA ASN A 146 -11.08 -2.01 4.27
C ASN A 146 -9.64 -1.48 4.45
N PRO A 147 -8.85 -1.96 5.42
CA PRO A 147 -7.49 -1.45 5.68
C PRO A 147 -6.47 -1.96 4.66
N MET A 148 -6.78 -1.89 3.37
CA MET A 148 -5.89 -2.26 2.27
C MET A 148 -5.02 -1.07 1.82
N ALA A 149 -3.97 -1.37 1.03
CA ALA A 149 -3.15 -0.31 0.42
C ALA A 149 -3.99 0.55 -0.53
N PRO A 150 -3.89 1.89 -0.47
CA PRO A 150 -4.63 2.78 -1.35
C PRO A 150 -4.06 2.73 -2.78
N LEU A 151 -4.94 3.03 -3.76
CA LEU A 151 -4.54 3.27 -5.13
C LEU A 151 -3.87 4.65 -5.25
N LEU A 152 -2.68 4.68 -5.86
CA LEU A 152 -1.94 5.91 -6.14
C LEU A 152 -1.88 6.16 -7.64
N PHE A 153 -1.78 7.44 -8.00
CA PHE A 153 -1.50 7.89 -9.37
C PHE A 153 -0.20 8.70 -9.40
N PHE A 154 0.73 8.31 -10.29
CA PHE A 154 2.03 8.94 -10.42
C PHE A 154 2.52 8.85 -11.88
N GLN A 155 2.97 9.95 -12.45
CA GLN A 155 3.54 10.04 -13.82
C GLN A 155 2.70 9.35 -14.91
N GLY A 156 1.37 9.46 -14.83
CA GLY A 156 0.46 8.84 -15.79
C GLY A 156 0.18 7.35 -15.57
N GLY A 157 0.77 6.75 -14.52
CA GLY A 157 0.58 5.36 -14.12
C GLY A 157 -0.15 5.22 -12.79
N TYR A 158 -0.72 4.04 -12.56
CA TYR A 158 -1.26 3.66 -11.26
C TYR A 158 -0.25 2.82 -10.49
N GLY A 159 -0.23 2.99 -9.19
CA GLY A 159 0.62 2.26 -8.27
C GLY A 159 -0.09 2.00 -6.96
N ARG A 160 0.58 1.26 -6.09
CA ARG A 160 0.09 1.02 -4.74
C ARG A 160 1.08 1.59 -3.74
N PHE A 161 0.58 2.10 -2.64
CA PHE A 161 1.42 2.41 -1.50
C PHE A 161 1.78 1.08 -0.83
N THR A 162 3.04 0.71 -0.94
CA THR A 162 3.57 -0.38 -0.12
C THR A 162 4.22 0.28 1.09
N MET A 163 3.62 0.11 2.26
CA MET A 163 4.33 0.45 3.48
C MET A 163 5.55 -0.46 3.54
N SER A 164 6.73 0.12 3.57
CA SER A 164 8.00 -0.61 3.69
C SER A 164 8.05 -1.44 4.98
N SER A 165 7.07 -1.26 5.84
CA SER A 165 6.95 -1.99 7.11
C SER A 165 5.50 -1.97 7.60
N VAL A 166 4.80 -3.09 7.43
CA VAL A 166 3.57 -3.34 8.20
C VAL A 166 3.99 -3.80 9.58
N VAL A 167 3.95 -2.90 10.54
CA VAL A 167 4.17 -3.25 11.94
C VAL A 167 2.86 -3.70 12.55
N ALA A 168 2.77 -4.97 12.92
CA ALA A 168 1.92 -5.34 14.04
C ALA A 168 2.59 -4.76 15.30
N ALA A 169 2.07 -3.66 15.80
CA ALA A 169 2.68 -2.82 16.83
C ALA A 169 2.68 -3.46 18.23
N SER A 170 3.38 -4.56 18.42
CA SER A 170 3.47 -5.19 19.75
C SER A 170 4.89 -5.57 20.20
N SER A 171 5.93 -5.26 19.40
CA SER A 171 7.31 -5.52 19.81
C SER A 171 8.20 -4.33 19.50
N PRO A 172 8.84 -3.70 20.51
CA PRO A 172 9.84 -2.64 20.30
C PRO A 172 10.99 -3.08 19.39
N ASP A 173 11.36 -4.35 19.44
CA ASP A 173 12.44 -4.92 18.63
C ASP A 173 12.10 -4.94 17.14
N LEU A 174 10.81 -5.14 16.81
CA LEU A 174 10.36 -5.11 15.42
C LEU A 174 10.43 -3.68 14.84
N VAL A 175 10.06 -2.67 15.61
CA VAL A 175 10.16 -1.25 15.19
C VAL A 175 11.63 -0.90 14.91
N ALA A 176 12.54 -1.28 15.79
CA ALA A 176 13.97 -1.05 15.59
C ALA A 176 14.50 -1.75 14.33
N SER A 177 14.08 -2.99 14.08
CA SER A 177 14.45 -3.75 12.88
C SER A 177 13.95 -3.11 11.59
N ILE A 178 12.75 -2.56 11.59
CA ILE A 178 12.17 -1.81 10.47
C ILE A 178 12.96 -0.54 10.20
N GLN A 179 13.26 0.23 11.25
CA GLN A 179 14.07 1.45 11.11
C GLN A 179 15.48 1.15 10.58
N LEU A 180 16.05 -0.01 10.93
CA LEU A 180 17.31 -0.47 10.39
C LEU A 180 17.20 -0.83 8.90
N ALA A 181 16.14 -1.56 8.52
CA ALA A 181 15.88 -1.90 7.12
C ALA A 181 15.70 -0.63 6.25
N GLU A 182 15.00 0.39 6.75
CA GLU A 182 14.86 1.67 6.07
C GLU A 182 16.21 2.38 5.87
N LYS A 183 17.09 2.37 6.87
CA LYS A 183 18.44 2.93 6.74
C LYS A 183 19.32 2.16 5.76
N ALA A 184 19.10 0.87 5.63
CA ALA A 184 19.85 0.00 4.73
C ALA A 184 19.29 -0.04 3.30
N ARG A 185 18.17 0.63 3.01
CA ARG A 185 17.45 0.57 1.74
C ARG A 185 18.35 0.75 0.52
N ASP A 186 19.12 1.85 0.47
CA ASP A 186 19.99 2.16 -0.66
C ASP A 186 21.08 1.09 -0.86
N ASP A 187 21.57 0.49 0.23
CA ASP A 187 22.55 -0.61 0.17
C ASP A 187 21.92 -1.89 -0.35
N MET A 188 20.67 -2.18 0.06
CA MET A 188 19.91 -3.34 -0.39
C MET A 188 19.59 -3.23 -1.89
N GLU A 189 19.14 -2.08 -2.36
CA GLU A 189 18.84 -1.82 -3.77
C GLU A 189 20.11 -1.96 -4.64
N ARG A 190 21.23 -1.39 -4.18
CA ARG A 190 22.50 -1.54 -4.88
C ARG A 190 22.99 -2.99 -4.93
N LEU A 191 22.77 -3.74 -3.85
CA LEU A 191 23.15 -5.15 -3.80
C LEU A 191 22.26 -5.99 -4.72
N ALA A 192 20.95 -5.79 -4.70
CA ALA A 192 20.00 -6.45 -5.58
C ALA A 192 20.35 -6.21 -7.06
N ALA A 193 20.58 -4.95 -7.46
CA ALA A 193 20.97 -4.57 -8.82
C ALA A 193 22.31 -5.21 -9.24
N ARG A 194 23.26 -5.37 -8.32
CA ARG A 194 24.57 -5.98 -8.63
C ARG A 194 24.54 -7.49 -8.76
N THR A 195 23.67 -8.14 -8.01
CA THR A 195 23.61 -9.60 -7.92
C THR A 195 22.51 -10.22 -8.77
N GLY A 196 21.49 -9.42 -9.17
CA GLY A 196 20.27 -9.92 -9.82
C GLY A 196 19.44 -10.79 -8.88
N ALA A 197 19.63 -10.68 -7.58
CA ALA A 197 18.97 -11.48 -6.56
C ALA A 197 18.10 -10.58 -5.65
N ALA A 198 17.05 -11.16 -5.06
CA ALA A 198 16.29 -10.49 -4.00
C ALA A 198 17.18 -10.31 -2.76
N VAL A 199 17.07 -9.16 -2.12
CA VAL A 199 17.74 -8.82 -0.86
C VAL A 199 16.67 -8.48 0.17
N ASP A 200 16.57 -9.32 1.19
CA ASP A 200 15.55 -9.19 2.23
C ASP A 200 16.18 -8.89 3.58
N VAL A 201 15.50 -8.06 4.36
CA VAL A 201 15.80 -7.91 5.80
C VAL A 201 14.70 -8.62 6.57
N VAL A 202 15.10 -9.51 7.43
CA VAL A 202 14.22 -10.35 8.25
C VAL A 202 14.49 -10.03 9.72
N ALA A 203 13.44 -9.92 10.52
CA ALA A 203 13.52 -9.74 11.98
C ALA A 203 13.04 -10.99 12.71
N SER A 204 13.65 -11.33 13.84
CA SER A 204 13.14 -12.39 14.71
C SER A 204 12.12 -11.81 15.68
N VAL A 205 10.92 -12.38 15.73
CA VAL A 205 9.82 -11.96 16.60
C VAL A 205 9.20 -13.18 17.28
N GLY A 206 9.56 -13.40 18.52
CA GLY A 206 9.13 -14.60 19.25
C GLY A 206 9.69 -15.86 18.62
N SER A 207 8.82 -16.71 18.08
CA SER A 207 9.18 -17.97 17.41
C SER A 207 9.17 -17.85 15.88
N ASP A 208 9.02 -16.66 15.34
CA ASP A 208 8.89 -16.42 13.92
C ASP A 208 9.99 -15.51 13.38
N LEU A 209 10.22 -15.62 12.07
CA LEU A 209 10.95 -14.67 11.26
C LEU A 209 9.93 -13.81 10.49
N VAL A 210 10.12 -12.50 10.50
CA VAL A 210 9.23 -11.52 9.84
C VAL A 210 10.02 -10.75 8.79
N PHE A 211 9.57 -10.72 7.55
CA PHE A 211 10.17 -9.91 6.48
C PHE A 211 9.84 -8.44 6.70
N VAL A 212 10.86 -7.63 6.98
CA VAL A 212 10.72 -6.20 7.34
C VAL A 212 11.30 -5.25 6.29
N GLY A 213 12.01 -5.74 5.30
CA GLY A 213 12.52 -4.99 4.17
C GLY A 213 12.81 -5.93 3.00
N ALA A 214 12.59 -5.47 1.77
CA ALA A 214 12.90 -6.21 0.55
C ALA A 214 13.35 -5.25 -0.55
N ALA A 215 14.37 -5.65 -1.33
CA ALA A 215 14.79 -5.01 -2.56
C ALA A 215 14.94 -6.08 -3.65
N VAL A 216 14.36 -5.82 -4.83
CA VAL A 216 14.41 -6.73 -5.98
C VAL A 216 14.68 -5.96 -7.25
N ASP A 217 15.48 -6.54 -8.16
CA ASP A 217 15.78 -5.94 -9.46
C ASP A 217 14.79 -6.41 -10.54
N VAL A 218 14.26 -7.61 -10.43
CA VAL A 218 13.27 -8.19 -11.37
C VAL A 218 12.20 -8.92 -10.57
N ALA A 219 10.93 -8.68 -10.86
CA ALA A 219 9.80 -9.24 -10.13
C ALA A 219 9.75 -10.77 -10.15
N PRO A 220 10.21 -11.46 -9.11
CA PRO A 220 9.83 -12.83 -8.82
C PRO A 220 8.89 -12.85 -7.59
N SER A 221 8.42 -14.02 -7.25
CA SER A 221 7.66 -14.26 -6.03
C SER A 221 8.45 -13.88 -4.78
N VAL A 222 8.39 -12.61 -4.38
CA VAL A 222 9.01 -12.11 -3.15
C VAL A 222 8.02 -12.32 -2.00
N PRO A 223 8.46 -12.78 -0.83
CA PRO A 223 7.61 -12.76 0.34
C PRO A 223 7.09 -11.33 0.57
N THR A 224 5.79 -11.19 0.74
CA THR A 224 5.18 -9.89 1.03
C THR A 224 5.74 -9.38 2.36
N LEU A 225 6.10 -8.09 2.44
CA LEU A 225 6.51 -7.47 3.70
C LEU A 225 5.46 -7.76 4.79
N GLY A 226 5.92 -8.15 5.97
CA GLY A 226 5.08 -8.62 7.07
C GLY A 226 4.79 -10.12 7.04
N THR A 227 5.17 -10.86 5.98
CA THR A 227 5.09 -12.32 5.96
C THR A 227 5.87 -12.90 7.14
N ARG A 228 5.26 -13.87 7.81
CA ARG A 228 5.86 -14.60 8.93
C ARG A 228 6.16 -16.02 8.50
N ILE A 229 7.36 -16.47 8.80
CA ILE A 229 7.75 -17.87 8.66
C ILE A 229 8.30 -18.37 10.01
N PRO A 230 8.10 -19.64 10.37
CA PRO A 230 8.56 -20.14 11.65
C PRO A 230 10.10 -20.14 11.73
N LEU A 231 10.64 -19.75 12.88
CA LEU A 231 12.06 -19.86 13.19
C LEU A 231 12.39 -21.30 13.60
N ILE A 232 12.55 -22.17 12.61
CA ILE A 232 12.86 -23.60 12.76
C ILE A 232 13.97 -24.01 11.80
N ALA A 233 14.73 -25.05 12.12
CA ALA A 233 15.80 -25.53 11.26
C ALA A 233 15.26 -26.00 9.89
N PRO A 234 15.94 -25.67 8.77
CA PRO A 234 17.22 -24.95 8.69
C PRO A 234 17.11 -23.41 8.59
N LEU A 235 15.91 -22.83 8.73
CA LEU A 235 15.67 -21.40 8.57
C LEU A 235 16.13 -20.61 9.80
N GLY A 236 16.72 -19.43 9.58
CA GLY A 236 17.07 -18.48 10.63
C GLY A 236 18.35 -18.82 11.41
N GLU A 237 19.28 -19.57 10.83
CA GLU A 237 20.60 -19.87 11.42
C GLU A 237 21.30 -18.64 12.00
N GLN A 238 21.19 -17.50 11.30
CA GLN A 238 21.82 -16.24 11.70
C GLN A 238 21.32 -15.72 13.06
N TYR A 239 20.06 -15.97 13.41
CA TYR A 239 19.51 -15.58 14.70
C TYR A 239 19.88 -16.54 15.82
N VAL A 240 19.91 -17.83 15.50
CA VAL A 240 20.13 -18.88 16.49
C VAL A 240 21.60 -19.04 16.84
N ALA A 241 22.50 -18.77 15.90
CA ALA A 241 23.95 -18.92 16.09
C ALA A 241 24.50 -18.12 17.30
N TRP A 242 23.88 -17.00 17.66
CA TRP A 242 24.28 -16.16 18.80
C TRP A 242 23.31 -16.22 19.99
N ALA A 243 22.20 -16.94 19.87
CA ALA A 243 21.14 -16.97 20.90
C ALA A 243 21.44 -17.98 22.05
N GLY A 244 22.54 -18.71 21.96
CA GLY A 244 22.96 -19.69 22.98
C GLY A 244 22.46 -21.11 22.74
N GLU A 245 23.01 -22.07 23.50
CA GLU A 245 22.79 -23.50 23.30
C GLU A 245 21.33 -23.93 23.47
N ALA A 246 20.65 -23.39 24.47
CA ALA A 246 19.22 -23.70 24.70
C ALA A 246 18.33 -23.30 23.53
N ALA A 247 18.63 -22.18 22.88
CA ALA A 247 17.91 -21.70 21.69
C ALA A 247 18.22 -22.61 20.47
N ALA A 248 19.47 -23.03 20.30
CA ALA A 248 19.88 -23.96 19.26
C ALA A 248 19.14 -25.29 19.37
N GLU A 249 19.14 -25.89 20.55
CA GLU A 249 18.43 -27.15 20.79
C GLU A 249 16.92 -27.02 20.62
N SER A 250 16.31 -25.90 20.99
CA SER A 250 14.89 -25.63 20.77
C SER A 250 14.58 -25.50 19.28
N TRP A 251 15.43 -24.85 18.50
CA TRP A 251 15.31 -24.65 17.07
C TRP A 251 15.38 -26.00 16.30
N ILE A 252 16.35 -26.86 16.66
CA ILE A 252 16.50 -28.22 16.10
C ILE A 252 15.28 -29.09 16.44
N ARG A 253 14.84 -29.09 17.72
CA ARG A 253 13.66 -29.88 18.13
C ARG A 253 12.36 -29.48 17.42
N ARG A 254 12.17 -28.17 17.20
CA ARG A 254 10.96 -27.67 16.50
C ARG A 254 10.89 -28.12 15.04
N ALA A 255 12.02 -28.40 14.42
CA ALA A 255 12.09 -28.95 13.06
C ALA A 255 11.75 -30.45 13.01
N GLY A 256 11.42 -31.10 14.14
CA GLY A 256 11.11 -32.53 14.17
C GLY A 256 12.30 -33.45 13.90
N VAL A 257 13.54 -32.92 13.95
CA VAL A 257 14.76 -33.70 13.68
C VAL A 257 14.97 -34.73 14.78
N SER A 258 14.82 -36.00 14.45
CA SER A 258 15.02 -37.14 15.33
C SER A 258 16.35 -37.86 15.10
N ASP A 259 16.98 -37.66 13.95
CA ASP A 259 18.28 -38.27 13.58
C ASP A 259 19.44 -37.52 14.25
N PRO A 260 20.26 -38.17 15.07
CA PRO A 260 21.38 -37.54 15.74
C PRO A 260 22.42 -36.96 14.77
N ASP A 261 22.67 -37.61 13.64
CA ASP A 261 23.68 -37.16 12.66
C ASP A 261 23.22 -35.88 11.97
N VAL A 262 21.91 -35.75 11.67
CA VAL A 262 21.30 -34.53 11.14
C VAL A 262 21.38 -33.41 12.19
N ALA A 263 21.02 -33.67 13.44
CA ALA A 263 21.10 -32.72 14.52
C ALA A 263 22.55 -32.20 14.73
N ASP A 264 23.54 -33.07 14.68
CA ASP A 264 24.96 -32.69 14.77
C ASP A 264 25.41 -31.88 13.54
N GLY A 265 24.89 -32.20 12.37
CA GLY A 265 25.07 -31.39 11.15
C GLY A 265 24.60 -29.96 11.35
N LEU A 266 23.37 -29.76 11.89
CA LEU A 266 22.82 -28.45 12.19
C LEU A 266 23.61 -27.68 13.23
N ARG A 267 24.09 -28.35 14.31
CA ARG A 267 24.96 -27.73 15.30
C ARG A 267 26.27 -27.24 14.67
N ARG A 268 26.90 -28.04 13.80
CA ARG A 268 28.10 -27.62 13.06
C ARG A 268 27.83 -26.40 12.16
N ARG A 269 26.68 -26.35 11.50
CA ARG A 269 26.27 -25.18 10.69
C ARG A 269 26.15 -23.92 11.54
N LEU A 270 25.52 -23.98 12.72
CA LEU A 270 25.46 -22.85 13.65
C LEU A 270 26.83 -22.36 14.09
N MET A 271 27.75 -23.26 14.39
CA MET A 271 29.14 -22.88 14.72
C MET A 271 29.82 -22.15 13.57
N LEU A 272 29.71 -22.67 12.35
CA LEU A 272 30.27 -22.03 11.16
C LEU A 272 29.62 -20.68 10.84
N ALA A 273 28.31 -20.55 11.01
CA ALA A 273 27.58 -19.27 10.84
C ALA A 273 28.08 -18.23 11.86
N ARG A 274 28.29 -18.63 13.10
CA ARG A 274 28.87 -17.78 14.15
C ARG A 274 30.29 -17.32 13.85
N GLU A 275 31.13 -18.26 13.37
CA GLU A 275 32.52 -17.97 13.04
C GLU A 275 32.67 -17.04 11.83
N ARG A 276 31.84 -17.23 10.80
CA ARG A 276 31.93 -16.51 9.52
C ARG A 276 31.12 -15.23 9.48
N GLY A 277 30.09 -15.13 10.29
CA GLY A 277 29.09 -14.03 10.24
C GLY A 277 28.03 -14.19 9.14
N TRP A 278 28.04 -15.29 8.40
CA TRP A 278 27.09 -15.62 7.34
C TRP A 278 26.91 -17.11 7.16
N SER A 279 25.79 -17.52 6.57
CA SER A 279 25.53 -18.88 6.11
C SER A 279 24.94 -18.88 4.71
N MET A 280 25.08 -20.01 4.00
CA MET A 280 24.50 -20.23 2.70
C MET A 280 23.82 -21.60 2.70
N SER A 281 22.56 -21.63 2.28
CA SER A 281 21.79 -22.84 2.03
C SER A 281 21.42 -22.90 0.55
N ARG A 282 21.57 -24.07 -0.05
CA ARG A 282 21.00 -24.34 -1.37
C ARG A 282 19.78 -25.21 -1.14
N LEU A 283 18.64 -24.74 -1.59
CA LEU A 283 17.44 -25.57 -1.70
C LEU A 283 17.57 -26.32 -3.03
N ASP A 284 17.58 -27.64 -2.99
CA ASP A 284 17.43 -28.42 -4.21
C ASP A 284 15.97 -28.29 -4.69
N PRO A 285 15.74 -28.15 -6.02
CA PRO A 285 14.38 -27.99 -6.57
C PRO A 285 13.44 -29.15 -6.25
N GLU A 286 13.97 -30.28 -5.77
CA GLU A 286 13.22 -31.47 -5.38
C GLU A 286 12.83 -31.49 -3.90
N ASP A 287 13.38 -30.58 -3.08
CA ASP A 287 12.97 -30.42 -1.69
C ASP A 287 11.68 -29.56 -1.63
N GLU A 288 10.52 -30.18 -1.85
CA GLU A 288 9.24 -29.60 -1.48
C GLU A 288 9.24 -29.35 0.03
N LEU A 289 9.34 -28.08 0.42
CA LEU A 289 9.04 -27.69 1.80
C LEU A 289 7.52 -27.77 1.97
N ASP A 290 7.03 -28.91 2.46
CA ASP A 290 5.67 -29.02 3.01
C ASP A 290 5.60 -28.15 4.27
N PHE A 291 4.91 -27.00 4.17
CA PHE A 291 4.63 -26.09 5.28
C PHE A 291 3.27 -26.41 5.91
#